data_5ae56ee8a24de869be517a807287496e
#
_entry.id   5ae56ee8a24de869be517a807287496e
#
_cell.length_a   1.000
_cell.length_b   1.000
_cell.length_c   1.000
_cell.angle_alpha   90.00
_cell.angle_beta   90.00
_cell.angle_gamma   90.00
#
_symmetry.space_group_name_H-M   'P 1'
#
loop_
_entity.id
_entity.type
_entity.pdbx_description
1 polymer ?
#
loop_
_entity_poly.entity_id
_entity_poly.type
_entity_poly.pdbx_seq_one_letter_code
_entity_poly.pdbx_strand_id
1 'polypeptide(L)'
;MSRKKRRKSKPPPPSAAAEPAPVSSRWRFFVWMSAFFFLAALLTRLDVMTAWPGSEGFALANALGNDWGRYLPSALNHALLPLGLSIDTATDAIFLFPRLVSTLCLLLTAFFTYRWAGRLFGRRVAELGLLCAAASLFLPFFGKVATADALALLGHAGMFWSVLLYTVGRDRKKLLPFGIFALLGAVAAPVSTLLLALMLVILVVFQREDYPWLTPAIVSVGIACLVLLVQGPQGANTYWYYGQEDSRVLDLLFYGLLGTLPLAGWVVAGIRDLVFKGKQLEQFSLIIGMALVVTLLAQSLLFMLLIAIVAGKQMQLYFREANYPWRDWVKSCSVLHLVLAFAVAFLALAGGALAFPGAGFRAALGMAAAYWIFSLLATLGIFGERRDFAIGGSILAGLLTVLFFWVQVYPYVEAERAWPRRLLARESMIPSTLQLPDEADESELSSALPYFSLAGWKLGETGNYRLRLSPVTADSTQAGEVRGRVILRQHVFDLVPVE
;
A
#
# COMPACT_ATOMS: atom_id res chain seq x y z
N MET A 1 10.53 -1.37 -73.19
CA MET A 1 10.58 -1.99 -71.85
C MET A 1 9.49 -1.43 -70.95
N SER A 2 8.41 -2.16 -70.80
CA SER A 2 7.19 -1.69 -70.05
C SER A 2 7.29 -2.06 -68.56
N ARG A 3 7.36 -1.05 -67.65
CA ARG A 3 7.36 -1.22 -66.21
C ARG A 3 5.92 -1.54 -65.73
N LYS A 4 5.59 -2.82 -65.47
CA LYS A 4 4.38 -3.25 -64.80
C LYS A 4 4.35 -2.67 -63.37
N LYS A 5 3.50 -1.67 -63.11
CA LYS A 5 3.17 -1.19 -61.75
C LYS A 5 2.54 -2.33 -60.95
N ARG A 6 3.28 -2.90 -60.00
CA ARG A 6 2.71 -3.79 -58.96
C ARG A 6 1.67 -3.02 -58.17
N ARG A 7 0.39 -3.35 -58.36
CA ARG A 7 -0.70 -2.94 -57.47
C ARG A 7 -0.43 -3.52 -56.09
N LYS A 8 -0.10 -2.64 -55.14
CA LYS A 8 -0.09 -3.03 -53.69
C LYS A 8 -1.52 -3.44 -53.35
N SER A 9 -1.75 -4.72 -53.09
CA SER A 9 -3.00 -5.21 -52.52
C SER A 9 -3.23 -4.50 -51.19
N LYS A 10 -4.41 -3.89 -51.01
CA LYS A 10 -4.84 -3.36 -49.72
C LYS A 10 -4.77 -4.49 -48.68
N PRO A 11 -4.17 -4.25 -47.49
CA PRO A 11 -4.26 -5.22 -46.41
C PRO A 11 -5.73 -5.54 -46.14
N PRO A 12 -6.08 -6.80 -45.85
CA PRO A 12 -7.43 -7.17 -45.51
C PRO A 12 -7.91 -6.31 -44.30
N PRO A 13 -9.17 -5.92 -44.26
CA PRO A 13 -9.72 -5.19 -43.13
C PRO A 13 -9.42 -5.98 -41.85
N PRO A 14 -9.04 -5.31 -40.74
CA PRO A 14 -8.81 -5.99 -39.48
C PRO A 14 -10.07 -6.83 -39.18
N SER A 15 -9.88 -8.13 -39.00
CA SER A 15 -10.92 -9.07 -38.61
C SER A 15 -11.70 -8.43 -37.46
N ALA A 16 -13.00 -8.26 -37.61
CA ALA A 16 -13.87 -7.72 -36.58
C ALA A 16 -13.53 -8.46 -35.28
N ALA A 17 -13.03 -7.72 -34.30
CA ALA A 17 -12.64 -8.31 -33.02
C ALA A 17 -13.85 -9.05 -32.49
N ALA A 18 -13.72 -10.38 -32.36
CA ALA A 18 -14.79 -11.23 -31.86
C ALA A 18 -15.34 -10.59 -30.57
N GLU A 19 -16.65 -10.36 -30.51
CA GLU A 19 -17.29 -9.82 -29.33
C GLU A 19 -16.84 -10.61 -28.11
N PRO A 20 -16.39 -9.94 -27.03
CA PRO A 20 -15.91 -10.63 -25.86
C PRO A 20 -17.02 -11.52 -25.31
N ALA A 21 -16.76 -12.81 -25.20
CA ALA A 21 -17.72 -13.78 -24.69
C ALA A 21 -18.34 -13.27 -23.36
N PRO A 22 -19.65 -13.46 -23.17
CA PRO A 22 -20.35 -12.94 -21.99
C PRO A 22 -19.68 -13.48 -20.71
N VAL A 23 -19.41 -12.56 -19.78
CA VAL A 23 -18.76 -12.88 -18.49
C VAL A 23 -19.69 -13.80 -17.72
N SER A 24 -19.21 -15.02 -17.37
CA SER A 24 -20.02 -16.01 -16.64
C SER A 24 -20.54 -15.44 -15.30
N SER A 25 -21.74 -15.84 -14.89
CA SER A 25 -22.32 -15.45 -13.60
C SER A 25 -21.43 -15.83 -12.41
N ARG A 26 -20.77 -16.99 -12.50
CA ARG A 26 -19.79 -17.47 -11.49
C ARG A 26 -18.61 -16.51 -11.31
N TRP A 27 -18.09 -15.97 -12.39
CA TRP A 27 -17.01 -15.01 -12.32
C TRP A 27 -17.45 -13.67 -11.67
N ARG A 28 -18.63 -13.18 -12.01
CA ARG A 28 -19.19 -11.96 -11.39
C ARG A 28 -19.37 -12.17 -9.89
N PHE A 29 -19.92 -13.32 -9.49
CA PHE A 29 -20.07 -13.67 -8.08
C PHE A 29 -18.70 -13.69 -7.36
N PHE A 30 -17.69 -14.32 -7.96
CA PHE A 30 -16.34 -14.35 -7.40
C PHE A 30 -15.74 -12.96 -7.20
N VAL A 31 -15.89 -12.06 -8.19
CA VAL A 31 -15.40 -10.66 -8.09
C VAL A 31 -16.13 -9.92 -6.96
N TRP A 32 -17.45 -10.05 -6.86
CA TRP A 32 -18.22 -9.41 -5.79
C TRP A 32 -17.88 -9.95 -4.41
N MET A 33 -17.73 -11.25 -4.28
CA MET A 33 -17.30 -11.89 -3.03
C MET A 33 -15.91 -11.42 -2.60
N SER A 34 -14.96 -11.35 -3.55
CA SER A 34 -13.62 -10.84 -3.28
C SER A 34 -13.63 -9.35 -2.88
N ALA A 35 -14.44 -8.53 -3.54
CA ALA A 35 -14.64 -7.13 -3.18
C ALA A 35 -15.24 -6.98 -1.77
N PHE A 36 -16.19 -7.84 -1.42
CA PHE A 36 -16.76 -7.88 -0.07
C PHE A 36 -15.72 -8.23 1.00
N PHE A 37 -14.92 -9.29 0.80
CA PHE A 37 -13.86 -9.64 1.75
C PHE A 37 -12.79 -8.56 1.86
N PHE A 38 -12.43 -7.92 0.76
CA PHE A 38 -11.51 -6.79 0.76
C PHE A 38 -12.07 -5.62 1.57
N LEU A 39 -13.31 -5.23 1.33
CA LEU A 39 -13.96 -4.16 2.08
C LEU A 39 -14.12 -4.51 3.56
N ALA A 40 -14.49 -5.76 3.87
CA ALA A 40 -14.54 -6.25 5.26
C ALA A 40 -13.17 -6.13 5.93
N ALA A 41 -12.08 -6.54 5.26
CA ALA A 41 -10.72 -6.41 5.80
C ALA A 41 -10.33 -4.93 6.01
N LEU A 42 -10.72 -4.01 5.12
CA LEU A 42 -10.45 -2.59 5.26
C LEU A 42 -11.22 -1.95 6.42
N LEU A 43 -12.48 -2.29 6.61
CA LEU A 43 -13.35 -1.62 7.60
C LEU A 43 -13.26 -2.26 9.00
N THR A 44 -12.87 -3.54 9.10
CA THR A 44 -12.75 -4.23 10.39
C THR A 44 -11.80 -3.49 11.33
N ARG A 45 -12.27 -3.17 12.55
CA ARG A 45 -11.52 -2.53 13.64
C ARG A 45 -10.90 -1.16 13.29
N LEU A 46 -11.46 -0.46 12.34
CA LEU A 46 -10.94 0.85 11.95
C LEU A 46 -11.13 1.90 13.07
N ASP A 47 -12.18 1.73 13.85
CA ASP A 47 -12.62 2.58 14.96
C ASP A 47 -11.87 2.34 16.28
N VAL A 48 -11.35 1.11 16.49
CA VAL A 48 -10.73 0.71 17.77
C VAL A 48 -9.21 0.53 17.67
N MET A 49 -8.63 0.70 16.50
CA MET A 49 -7.20 0.50 16.28
C MET A 49 -6.40 1.64 16.92
N THR A 50 -5.46 1.31 17.80
CA THR A 50 -4.49 2.30 18.35
C THR A 50 -3.72 2.95 17.21
N ALA A 51 -3.32 4.22 17.36
CA ALA A 51 -2.50 4.92 16.39
C ALA A 51 -1.26 4.08 16.04
N TRP A 52 -1.00 3.95 14.74
CA TRP A 52 0.11 3.12 14.29
C TRP A 52 1.42 3.85 14.52
N PRO A 53 2.50 3.18 15.01
CA PRO A 53 3.77 3.82 15.23
C PRO A 53 4.37 4.36 13.93
N GLY A 54 5.23 5.35 14.03
CA GLY A 54 5.83 6.02 12.89
C GLY A 54 4.87 7.05 12.26
N SER A 55 4.67 6.98 10.97
CA SER A 55 4.01 8.03 10.18
C SER A 55 2.58 8.37 10.62
N GLU A 56 1.77 7.40 11.06
CA GLU A 56 0.41 7.70 11.55
C GLU A 56 0.45 8.41 12.88
N GLY A 57 1.28 7.95 13.82
CA GLY A 57 1.44 8.57 15.13
C GLY A 57 1.83 10.05 15.00
N PHE A 58 2.83 10.36 14.20
CA PHE A 58 3.26 11.74 13.93
C PHE A 58 2.19 12.55 13.19
N ALA A 59 1.56 11.99 12.14
CA ALA A 59 0.54 12.70 11.37
C ALA A 59 -0.66 13.10 12.24
N LEU A 60 -1.10 12.22 13.14
CA LEU A 60 -2.20 12.50 14.07
C LEU A 60 -1.77 13.45 15.18
N ALA A 61 -0.55 13.32 15.72
CA ALA A 61 -0.02 14.22 16.74
C ALA A 61 0.12 15.65 16.18
N ASN A 62 0.66 15.80 14.97
CA ASN A 62 0.75 17.10 14.29
C ASN A 62 -0.63 17.70 13.97
N ALA A 63 -1.62 16.86 13.67
CA ALA A 63 -3.00 17.31 13.45
C ALA A 63 -3.66 17.85 14.73
N LEU A 64 -3.31 17.30 15.88
CA LEU A 64 -3.80 17.74 17.19
C LEU A 64 -3.00 18.92 17.76
N GLY A 65 -1.75 19.10 17.33
CA GLY A 65 -0.86 20.19 17.73
C GLY A 65 -1.11 21.49 16.98
N ASN A 66 -0.27 22.52 17.27
CA ASN A 66 -0.38 23.85 16.65
C ASN A 66 0.28 23.93 15.26
N ASP A 67 1.03 22.91 14.83
CA ASP A 67 1.81 22.92 13.57
C ASP A 67 1.10 22.25 12.37
N TRP A 68 -0.16 21.88 12.53
CA TRP A 68 -0.95 21.18 11.51
C TRP A 68 -1.09 21.95 10.18
N GLY A 69 -1.02 23.29 10.22
CA GLY A 69 -1.15 24.13 9.03
C GLY A 69 0.00 24.05 8.04
N ARG A 70 1.15 23.51 8.45
CA ARG A 70 2.34 23.38 7.61
C ARG A 70 2.31 22.21 6.64
N TYR A 71 1.41 21.25 6.89
CA TYR A 71 1.34 19.99 6.13
C TYR A 71 -0.12 19.62 5.83
N LEU A 72 -0.51 19.56 4.53
CA LEU A 72 -1.90 19.36 4.14
C LEU A 72 -2.55 18.08 4.69
N PRO A 73 -1.88 16.89 4.71
CA PRO A 73 -2.47 15.71 5.33
C PRO A 73 -2.77 15.90 6.83
N SER A 74 -1.91 16.59 7.56
CA SER A 74 -2.16 16.95 8.96
C SER A 74 -3.31 17.95 9.09
N ALA A 75 -3.40 18.95 8.20
CA ALA A 75 -4.51 19.88 8.16
C ALA A 75 -5.85 19.19 7.85
N LEU A 76 -5.85 18.20 6.93
CA LEU A 76 -7.02 17.39 6.63
C LEU A 76 -7.42 16.54 7.84
N ASN A 77 -6.47 15.88 8.48
CA ASN A 77 -6.71 15.11 9.70
C ASN A 77 -7.25 16.00 10.82
N HIS A 78 -6.65 17.19 11.01
CA HIS A 78 -7.15 18.18 11.99
C HIS A 78 -8.60 18.56 11.75
N ALA A 79 -9.00 18.80 10.51
CA ALA A 79 -10.39 19.12 10.16
C ALA A 79 -11.37 17.96 10.42
N LEU A 80 -10.89 16.71 10.37
CA LEU A 80 -11.71 15.51 10.52
C LEU A 80 -11.77 14.98 11.96
N LEU A 81 -10.78 15.27 12.79
CA LEU A 81 -10.73 14.82 14.19
C LEU A 81 -11.96 15.25 15.02
N PRO A 82 -12.49 16.48 14.89
CA PRO A 82 -13.69 16.89 15.64
C PRO A 82 -14.92 16.03 15.34
N LEU A 83 -15.02 15.47 14.13
CA LEU A 83 -16.10 14.56 13.77
C LEU A 83 -16.01 13.24 14.55
N GLY A 84 -14.80 12.73 14.79
CA GLY A 84 -14.58 11.56 15.64
C GLY A 84 -14.91 11.83 17.11
N LEU A 85 -14.53 12.99 17.64
CA LEU A 85 -14.86 13.42 19.00
C LEU A 85 -16.36 13.47 19.28
N SER A 86 -17.18 13.76 18.27
CA SER A 86 -18.63 13.78 18.42
C SER A 86 -19.25 12.39 18.62
N ILE A 87 -18.51 11.32 18.29
CA ILE A 87 -18.99 9.93 18.41
C ILE A 87 -18.65 9.38 19.80
N ASP A 88 -17.36 9.42 20.18
CA ASP A 88 -16.92 8.96 21.49
C ASP A 88 -15.52 9.53 21.82
N THR A 89 -15.43 10.28 22.93
CA THR A 89 -14.17 10.89 23.39
C THR A 89 -13.25 9.91 24.11
N ALA A 90 -13.76 8.77 24.54
CA ALA A 90 -13.01 7.79 25.34
C ALA A 90 -12.31 6.71 24.51
N THR A 91 -12.56 6.64 23.21
CA THR A 91 -12.08 5.57 22.34
C THR A 91 -11.23 6.10 21.18
N ASP A 92 -10.54 5.19 20.48
CA ASP A 92 -9.80 5.49 19.24
C ASP A 92 -10.74 5.87 18.08
N ALA A 93 -12.04 5.92 18.29
CA ALA A 93 -13.03 6.37 17.30
C ALA A 93 -12.75 7.78 16.79
N ILE A 94 -12.03 8.60 17.55
CA ILE A 94 -11.55 9.91 17.10
C ILE A 94 -10.70 9.81 15.81
N PHE A 95 -9.96 8.71 15.60
CA PHE A 95 -9.14 8.51 14.42
C PHE A 95 -9.89 7.87 13.26
N LEU A 96 -11.17 7.53 13.43
CA LEU A 96 -11.99 6.86 12.41
C LEU A 96 -12.05 7.68 11.11
N PHE A 97 -12.38 8.97 11.19
CA PHE A 97 -12.55 9.79 9.99
C PHE A 97 -11.27 10.01 9.20
N PRO A 98 -10.12 10.35 9.81
CA PRO A 98 -8.83 10.35 9.11
C PRO A 98 -8.52 9.03 8.38
N ARG A 99 -8.80 7.89 9.00
CA ARG A 99 -8.61 6.56 8.42
C ARG A 99 -9.58 6.26 7.28
N LEU A 100 -10.83 6.70 7.40
CA LEU A 100 -11.82 6.60 6.32
C LEU A 100 -11.38 7.35 5.06
N VAL A 101 -10.67 8.47 5.18
CA VAL A 101 -10.10 9.18 4.02
C VAL A 101 -9.07 8.30 3.32
N SER A 102 -8.17 7.65 4.05
CA SER A 102 -7.20 6.71 3.46
C SER A 102 -7.89 5.53 2.77
N THR A 103 -8.92 4.96 3.41
CA THR A 103 -9.77 3.92 2.80
C THR A 103 -10.41 4.42 1.51
N LEU A 104 -10.98 5.62 1.52
CA LEU A 104 -11.60 6.22 0.33
C LEU A 104 -10.59 6.46 -0.79
N CYS A 105 -9.40 6.98 -0.47
CA CYS A 105 -8.32 7.17 -1.46
C CYS A 105 -7.91 5.83 -2.11
N LEU A 106 -7.80 4.76 -1.33
CA LEU A 106 -7.49 3.43 -1.87
C LEU A 106 -8.61 2.90 -2.79
N LEU A 107 -9.88 3.07 -2.39
CA LEU A 107 -11.04 2.68 -3.21
C LEU A 107 -11.13 3.51 -4.50
N LEU A 108 -10.88 4.82 -4.44
CA LEU A 108 -10.82 5.68 -5.62
C LEU A 108 -9.67 5.28 -6.54
N THR A 109 -8.50 4.93 -5.98
CA THR A 109 -7.37 4.39 -6.75
C THR A 109 -7.78 3.12 -7.50
N ALA A 110 -8.48 2.19 -6.84
CA ALA A 110 -8.99 0.98 -7.48
C ALA A 110 -10.00 1.31 -8.59
N PHE A 111 -10.92 2.25 -8.35
CA PHE A 111 -11.90 2.69 -9.35
C PHE A 111 -11.26 3.29 -10.59
N PHE A 112 -10.32 4.25 -10.43
CA PHE A 112 -9.64 4.87 -11.56
C PHE A 112 -8.73 3.88 -12.29
N THR A 113 -8.04 3.00 -11.56
CA THR A 113 -7.24 1.92 -12.14
C THR A 113 -8.11 0.99 -12.98
N TYR A 114 -9.26 0.54 -12.46
CA TYR A 114 -10.22 -0.27 -13.22
C TYR A 114 -10.66 0.42 -14.51
N ARG A 115 -11.05 1.68 -14.38
CA ARG A 115 -11.56 2.46 -15.50
C ARG A 115 -10.55 2.74 -16.59
N TRP A 116 -9.30 3.03 -16.19
CA TRP A 116 -8.26 3.51 -17.10
C TRP A 116 -7.32 2.40 -17.56
N ALA A 117 -6.81 1.56 -16.69
CA ALA A 117 -6.07 0.38 -17.09
C ALA A 117 -6.94 -0.59 -17.91
N GLY A 118 -8.25 -0.65 -17.61
CA GLY A 118 -9.22 -1.43 -18.40
C GLY A 118 -9.37 -0.95 -19.84
N ARG A 119 -9.14 0.35 -20.14
CA ARG A 119 -9.10 0.88 -21.51
C ARG A 119 -7.80 0.57 -22.24
N LEU A 120 -6.69 0.47 -21.49
CA LEU A 120 -5.36 0.23 -22.03
C LEU A 120 -5.10 -1.25 -22.28
N PHE A 121 -5.42 -2.10 -21.32
CA PHE A 121 -5.07 -3.53 -21.32
C PHE A 121 -6.29 -4.47 -21.45
N GLY A 122 -7.49 -3.91 -21.48
CA GLY A 122 -8.74 -4.66 -21.43
C GLY A 122 -9.28 -4.85 -20.01
N ARG A 123 -10.61 -4.85 -19.87
CA ARG A 123 -11.31 -4.92 -18.56
C ARG A 123 -10.90 -6.12 -17.74
N ARG A 124 -10.67 -7.26 -18.38
CA ARG A 124 -10.31 -8.50 -17.68
C ARG A 124 -8.94 -8.41 -16.99
N VAL A 125 -7.95 -7.77 -17.64
CA VAL A 125 -6.64 -7.54 -17.02
C VAL A 125 -6.77 -6.61 -15.83
N ALA A 126 -7.57 -5.54 -15.97
CA ALA A 126 -7.79 -4.59 -14.88
C ALA A 126 -8.51 -5.26 -13.68
N GLU A 127 -9.54 -6.08 -13.92
CA GLU A 127 -10.20 -6.87 -12.87
C GLU A 127 -9.23 -7.79 -12.15
N LEU A 128 -8.47 -8.60 -12.89
CA LEU A 128 -7.49 -9.53 -12.31
C LEU A 128 -6.38 -8.77 -11.57
N GLY A 129 -5.88 -7.68 -12.13
CA GLY A 129 -4.86 -6.87 -11.49
C GLY A 129 -5.35 -6.25 -10.17
N LEU A 130 -6.58 -5.75 -10.10
CA LEU A 130 -7.16 -5.24 -8.88
C LEU A 130 -7.45 -6.34 -7.86
N LEU A 131 -7.88 -7.51 -8.29
CA LEU A 131 -8.01 -8.68 -7.40
C LEU A 131 -6.65 -9.10 -6.84
N CYS A 132 -5.59 -9.05 -7.65
CA CYS A 132 -4.22 -9.27 -7.19
C CYS A 132 -3.77 -8.19 -6.19
N ALA A 133 -4.10 -6.93 -6.44
CA ALA A 133 -3.80 -5.83 -5.52
C ALA A 133 -4.53 -6.00 -4.17
N ALA A 134 -5.81 -6.38 -4.22
CA ALA A 134 -6.60 -6.66 -3.04
C ALA A 134 -6.10 -7.90 -2.26
N ALA A 135 -5.55 -8.89 -2.96
CA ALA A 135 -4.95 -10.09 -2.37
C ALA A 135 -3.51 -9.87 -1.87
N SER A 136 -2.91 -8.70 -2.11
CA SER A 136 -1.61 -8.33 -1.55
C SER A 136 -1.72 -8.25 -0.02
N LEU A 137 -0.75 -8.83 0.69
CA LEU A 137 -0.77 -8.88 2.16
C LEU A 137 -0.62 -7.50 2.80
N PHE A 138 0.09 -6.57 2.14
CA PHE A 138 0.40 -5.26 2.73
C PHE A 138 -0.35 -4.08 2.12
N LEU A 139 -0.71 -4.10 0.83
CA LEU A 139 -1.37 -2.96 0.20
C LEU A 139 -2.69 -2.54 0.89
N PRO A 140 -3.56 -3.48 1.34
CA PRO A 140 -4.77 -3.12 2.06
C PRO A 140 -4.52 -2.36 3.38
N PHE A 141 -3.37 -2.60 4.02
CA PHE A 141 -3.00 -1.94 5.26
C PHE A 141 -2.96 -0.41 5.10
N PHE A 142 -2.40 0.10 4.00
CA PHE A 142 -2.31 1.54 3.75
C PHE A 142 -3.66 2.24 3.58
N GLY A 143 -4.73 1.50 3.34
CA GLY A 143 -6.09 2.02 3.41
C GLY A 143 -6.66 2.13 4.82
N LYS A 144 -5.97 1.59 5.83
CA LYS A 144 -6.45 1.57 7.23
C LYS A 144 -5.75 2.61 8.11
N VAL A 145 -4.60 3.11 7.72
CA VAL A 145 -3.81 4.07 8.51
C VAL A 145 -4.00 5.49 7.99
N ALA A 146 -4.05 6.45 8.92
CA ALA A 146 -4.27 7.87 8.61
C ALA A 146 -2.96 8.55 8.18
N THR A 147 -2.36 8.06 7.08
CA THR A 147 -1.14 8.61 6.50
C THR A 147 -1.40 9.22 5.13
N ALA A 148 -0.43 9.95 4.60
CA ALA A 148 -0.52 10.49 3.24
C ALA A 148 -0.33 9.44 2.14
N ASP A 149 0.07 8.20 2.48
CA ASP A 149 0.44 7.17 1.51
C ASP A 149 -0.70 6.79 0.57
N ALA A 150 -1.92 6.63 1.10
CA ALA A 150 -3.09 6.33 0.28
C ALA A 150 -3.45 7.49 -0.66
N LEU A 151 -3.29 8.74 -0.20
CA LEU A 151 -3.50 9.93 -1.02
C LEU A 151 -2.42 10.05 -2.10
N ALA A 152 -1.15 9.80 -1.75
CA ALA A 152 -0.05 9.74 -2.69
C ALA A 152 -0.28 8.65 -3.75
N LEU A 153 -0.71 7.46 -3.34
CA LEU A 153 -1.06 6.38 -4.27
C LEU A 153 -2.14 6.80 -5.26
N LEU A 154 -3.20 7.45 -4.78
CA LEU A 154 -4.27 7.99 -5.63
C LEU A 154 -3.70 9.00 -6.64
N GLY A 155 -2.87 9.94 -6.19
CA GLY A 155 -2.22 10.93 -7.03
C GLY A 155 -1.31 10.28 -8.08
N HIS A 156 -0.40 9.42 -7.65
CA HIS A 156 0.56 8.75 -8.54
C HIS A 156 -0.12 7.82 -9.56
N ALA A 157 -1.08 7.01 -9.13
CA ALA A 157 -1.83 6.14 -10.03
C ALA A 157 -2.65 6.95 -11.04
N GLY A 158 -3.36 7.99 -10.58
CA GLY A 158 -4.13 8.87 -11.43
C GLY A 158 -3.27 9.62 -12.45
N MET A 159 -2.12 10.15 -12.03
CA MET A 159 -1.14 10.79 -12.89
C MET A 159 -0.62 9.80 -13.96
N PHE A 160 -0.18 8.62 -13.56
CA PHE A 160 0.37 7.59 -14.44
C PHE A 160 -0.64 7.14 -15.49
N TRP A 161 -1.83 6.73 -15.08
CA TRP A 161 -2.86 6.25 -16.03
C TRP A 161 -3.37 7.33 -16.97
N SER A 162 -3.52 8.58 -16.50
CA SER A 162 -3.98 9.68 -17.36
C SER A 162 -2.97 10.03 -18.44
N VAL A 163 -1.66 10.01 -18.14
CA VAL A 163 -0.61 10.19 -19.15
C VAL A 163 -0.63 9.06 -20.16
N LEU A 164 -0.70 7.80 -19.73
CA LEU A 164 -0.77 6.68 -20.68
C LEU A 164 -2.00 6.74 -21.58
N LEU A 165 -3.15 7.17 -21.06
CA LEU A 165 -4.36 7.38 -21.87
C LEU A 165 -4.19 8.54 -22.86
N TYR A 166 -3.47 9.60 -22.46
CA TYR A 166 -3.17 10.70 -23.36
C TYR A 166 -2.23 10.26 -24.49
N THR A 167 -1.16 9.52 -24.18
CA THR A 167 -0.19 9.05 -25.20
C THR A 167 -0.83 8.13 -26.24
N VAL A 168 -1.79 7.30 -25.82
CA VAL A 168 -2.50 6.39 -26.75
C VAL A 168 -3.58 7.12 -27.56
N GLY A 169 -4.37 7.96 -26.92
CA GLY A 169 -5.57 8.58 -27.53
C GLY A 169 -5.38 10.02 -28.02
N ARG A 170 -4.29 10.69 -27.64
CA ARG A 170 -4.01 12.12 -27.89
C ARG A 170 -5.14 13.08 -27.49
N ASP A 171 -6.00 12.63 -26.58
CA ASP A 171 -7.14 13.42 -26.10
C ASP A 171 -6.69 14.39 -25.00
N ARG A 172 -6.66 15.70 -25.34
CA ARG A 172 -6.27 16.77 -24.40
C ARG A 172 -7.10 16.80 -23.11
N LYS A 173 -8.35 16.30 -23.15
CA LYS A 173 -9.18 16.21 -21.94
C LYS A 173 -8.58 15.32 -20.86
N LYS A 174 -7.59 14.46 -21.18
CA LYS A 174 -6.87 13.62 -20.22
C LYS A 174 -5.80 14.39 -19.44
N LEU A 175 -5.39 15.57 -19.89
CA LEU A 175 -4.43 16.41 -19.17
C LEU A 175 -5.06 17.08 -17.93
N LEU A 176 -6.35 17.32 -17.92
CA LEU A 176 -7.03 17.84 -16.71
C LEU A 176 -6.96 16.85 -15.54
N PRO A 177 -7.37 15.57 -15.68
CA PRO A 177 -7.13 14.57 -14.64
C PRO A 177 -5.66 14.44 -14.25
N PHE A 178 -4.73 14.47 -15.23
CA PHE A 178 -3.30 14.45 -14.94
C PHE A 178 -2.91 15.58 -13.98
N GLY A 179 -3.31 16.83 -14.24
CA GLY A 179 -2.99 17.97 -13.39
C GLY A 179 -3.57 17.83 -11.98
N ILE A 180 -4.83 17.39 -11.86
CA ILE A 180 -5.49 17.18 -10.55
C ILE A 180 -4.74 16.12 -9.74
N PHE A 181 -4.46 14.96 -10.33
CA PHE A 181 -3.81 13.85 -9.62
C PHE A 181 -2.34 14.15 -9.34
N ALA A 182 -1.65 14.86 -10.23
CA ALA A 182 -0.29 15.31 -10.00
C ALA A 182 -0.22 16.29 -8.82
N LEU A 183 -1.20 17.20 -8.69
CA LEU A 183 -1.29 18.10 -7.55
C LEU A 183 -1.54 17.32 -6.25
N LEU A 184 -2.47 16.37 -6.24
CA LEU A 184 -2.70 15.50 -5.08
C LEU A 184 -1.44 14.73 -4.68
N GLY A 185 -0.73 14.17 -5.66
CA GLY A 185 0.55 13.50 -5.43
C GLY A 185 1.62 14.44 -4.89
N ALA A 186 1.77 15.64 -5.48
CA ALA A 186 2.76 16.64 -5.05
C ALA A 186 2.55 17.11 -3.61
N VAL A 187 1.29 17.29 -3.22
CA VAL A 187 0.93 17.67 -1.86
C VAL A 187 1.17 16.54 -0.86
N ALA A 188 0.89 15.29 -1.26
CA ALA A 188 1.04 14.14 -0.38
C ALA A 188 2.49 13.64 -0.28
N ALA A 189 3.22 13.63 -1.41
CA ALA A 189 4.59 13.11 -1.51
C ALA A 189 5.35 13.82 -2.65
N PRO A 190 5.86 15.04 -2.42
CA PRO A 190 6.43 15.88 -3.48
C PRO A 190 7.65 15.27 -4.16
N VAL A 191 8.56 14.62 -3.41
CA VAL A 191 9.76 13.96 -3.97
C VAL A 191 9.37 12.81 -4.90
N SER A 192 8.49 11.92 -4.45
CA SER A 192 8.03 10.79 -5.25
C SER A 192 7.30 11.25 -6.51
N THR A 193 6.49 12.30 -6.40
CA THR A 193 5.77 12.90 -7.54
C THR A 193 6.73 13.54 -8.54
N LEU A 194 7.79 14.22 -8.06
CA LEU A 194 8.83 14.80 -8.90
C LEU A 194 9.56 13.70 -9.70
N LEU A 195 9.97 12.61 -9.04
CA LEU A 195 10.64 11.49 -9.70
C LEU A 195 9.75 10.83 -10.77
N LEU A 196 8.45 10.65 -10.47
CA LEU A 196 7.49 10.16 -11.46
C LEU A 196 7.29 11.13 -12.62
N ALA A 197 7.25 12.45 -12.37
CA ALA A 197 7.18 13.45 -13.42
C ALA A 197 8.42 13.40 -14.33
N LEU A 198 9.63 13.29 -13.75
CA LEU A 198 10.87 13.13 -14.50
C LEU A 198 10.87 11.85 -15.37
N MET A 199 10.39 10.73 -14.84
CA MET A 199 10.19 9.51 -15.62
C MET A 199 9.28 9.75 -16.82
N LEU A 200 8.17 10.46 -16.62
CA LEU A 200 7.22 10.75 -17.70
C LEU A 200 7.85 11.67 -18.78
N VAL A 201 8.73 12.62 -18.40
CA VAL A 201 9.52 13.40 -19.37
C VAL A 201 10.40 12.48 -20.21
N ILE A 202 11.13 11.57 -19.57
CA ILE A 202 11.99 10.60 -20.25
C ILE A 202 11.16 9.78 -21.26
N LEU A 203 9.98 9.30 -20.86
CA LEU A 203 9.07 8.56 -21.75
C LEU A 203 8.68 9.37 -23.00
N VAL A 204 8.32 10.65 -22.81
CA VAL A 204 7.97 11.54 -23.93
C VAL A 204 9.14 11.71 -24.89
N VAL A 205 10.34 11.92 -24.35
CA VAL A 205 11.56 12.08 -25.16
C VAL A 205 11.91 10.79 -25.92
N PHE A 206 11.79 9.62 -25.27
CA PHE A 206 12.07 8.34 -25.92
C PHE A 206 11.09 7.98 -27.04
N GLN A 207 9.83 8.39 -26.91
CA GLN A 207 8.83 8.10 -27.94
C GLN A 207 9.02 8.91 -29.23
N ARG A 208 9.93 9.92 -29.23
CA ARG A 208 10.19 10.83 -30.35
C ARG A 208 8.94 11.43 -31.01
N GLU A 209 7.84 11.41 -30.30
CA GLU A 209 6.57 11.97 -30.75
C GLU A 209 6.37 13.36 -30.15
N ASP A 210 5.77 14.24 -30.92
CA ASP A 210 5.45 15.58 -30.45
C ASP A 210 4.19 15.55 -29.58
N TYR A 211 4.37 15.77 -28.28
CA TYR A 211 3.30 15.93 -27.29
C TYR A 211 3.28 17.37 -26.74
N PRO A 212 2.89 18.36 -27.54
CA PRO A 212 3.11 19.78 -27.25
C PRO A 212 2.48 20.23 -25.92
N TRP A 213 1.40 19.56 -25.47
CA TRP A 213 0.70 19.92 -24.23
C TRP A 213 1.17 19.13 -23.01
N LEU A 214 1.74 17.94 -23.22
CA LEU A 214 2.19 17.09 -22.11
C LEU A 214 3.47 17.62 -21.48
N THR A 215 4.44 18.07 -22.28
CA THR A 215 5.71 18.62 -21.80
C THR A 215 5.51 19.81 -20.85
N PRO A 216 4.76 20.88 -21.22
CA PRO A 216 4.53 21.98 -20.30
C PRO A 216 3.73 21.58 -19.06
N ALA A 217 2.78 20.64 -19.18
CA ALA A 217 2.04 20.12 -18.03
C ALA A 217 2.96 19.40 -17.04
N ILE A 218 3.87 18.55 -17.52
CA ILE A 218 4.84 17.85 -16.65
C ILE A 218 5.82 18.82 -16.01
N VAL A 219 6.33 19.81 -16.77
CA VAL A 219 7.23 20.85 -16.25
C VAL A 219 6.53 21.67 -15.15
N SER A 220 5.26 22.04 -15.34
CA SER A 220 4.48 22.74 -14.33
C SER A 220 4.33 21.92 -13.04
N VAL A 221 4.12 20.63 -13.13
CA VAL A 221 4.10 19.72 -11.98
C VAL A 221 5.46 19.68 -11.29
N GLY A 222 6.55 19.56 -12.06
CA GLY A 222 7.91 19.58 -11.53
C GLY A 222 8.21 20.88 -10.75
N ILE A 223 7.82 22.04 -11.29
CA ILE A 223 7.97 23.34 -10.61
C ILE A 223 7.13 23.37 -9.33
N ALA A 224 5.87 22.90 -9.37
CA ALA A 224 5.01 22.84 -8.19
C ALA A 224 5.61 21.95 -7.09
N CYS A 225 6.15 20.79 -7.46
CA CYS A 225 6.86 19.91 -6.52
C CYS A 225 8.08 20.59 -5.90
N LEU A 226 8.90 21.30 -6.70
CA LEU A 226 10.07 22.02 -6.21
C LEU A 226 9.67 23.15 -5.25
N VAL A 227 8.61 23.91 -5.56
CA VAL A 227 8.09 24.95 -4.67
C VAL A 227 7.63 24.36 -3.35
N LEU A 228 6.90 23.24 -3.38
CA LEU A 228 6.44 22.54 -2.17
C LEU A 228 7.61 21.97 -1.36
N LEU A 229 8.68 21.52 -2.00
CA LEU A 229 9.88 21.05 -1.32
C LEU A 229 10.65 22.17 -0.62
N VAL A 230 10.70 23.36 -1.23
CA VAL A 230 11.40 24.53 -0.66
C VAL A 230 10.59 25.18 0.46
N GLN A 231 9.26 25.24 0.31
CA GLN A 231 8.37 25.90 1.27
C GLN A 231 7.77 24.93 2.31
N GLY A 232 7.80 23.63 2.01
CA GLY A 232 7.23 22.61 2.89
C GLY A 232 8.10 22.33 4.11
N PRO A 233 7.51 21.82 5.20
CA PRO A 233 8.29 21.37 6.35
C PRO A 233 9.24 20.26 5.94
N GLN A 234 10.48 20.33 6.41
CA GLN A 234 11.40 19.20 6.32
C GLN A 234 10.76 18.01 7.05
N GLY A 235 10.58 16.91 6.36
CA GLY A 235 9.85 15.75 6.88
C GLY A 235 8.51 15.46 6.23
N ALA A 236 8.07 16.24 5.22
CA ALA A 236 6.87 15.97 4.42
C ALA A 236 6.96 14.67 3.58
N ASN A 237 8.07 13.99 3.62
CA ASN A 237 8.18 12.65 3.06
C ASN A 237 7.53 11.68 4.03
N THR A 238 6.31 11.33 3.78
CA THR A 238 5.58 10.29 4.47
C THR A 238 6.25 8.98 4.20
N TYR A 239 6.75 8.44 5.27
CA TYR A 239 7.55 7.26 5.19
C TYR A 239 6.80 6.02 5.61
N TRP A 240 7.04 5.03 4.78
CA TRP A 240 6.91 3.65 5.09
C TRP A 240 7.40 3.39 6.50
N TYR A 241 6.63 2.91 7.24
CA TYR A 241 6.49 1.95 8.24
C TYR A 241 7.51 1.77 9.36
N TYR A 242 8.76 1.79 9.22
CA TYR A 242 9.76 1.64 10.26
C TYR A 242 11.00 2.47 9.92
N GLY A 243 10.99 3.59 10.37
CA GLY A 243 11.87 4.68 10.67
C GLY A 243 13.38 4.56 10.58
N GLN A 244 13.99 3.80 9.73
CA GLN A 244 15.41 3.97 9.45
C GLN A 244 15.58 4.46 8.02
N GLU A 245 16.16 5.64 7.87
CA GLU A 245 16.29 6.36 6.60
C GLU A 245 17.03 5.59 5.51
N ASP A 246 17.90 4.66 5.86
CA ASP A 246 18.83 4.01 4.95
C ASP A 246 18.27 2.76 4.24
N SER A 247 17.17 2.16 4.72
CA SER A 247 16.67 0.87 4.23
C SER A 247 15.36 0.94 3.41
N ARG A 248 14.81 2.10 3.14
CA ARG A 248 13.44 2.30 2.60
C ARG A 248 13.16 1.65 1.25
N VAL A 249 14.13 1.67 0.33
CA VAL A 249 13.99 1.00 -0.96
C VAL A 249 13.95 -0.51 -0.78
N LEU A 250 14.78 -1.03 0.14
CA LEU A 250 14.82 -2.45 0.48
C LEU A 250 13.53 -2.88 1.17
N ASP A 251 12.98 -2.04 2.08
CA ASP A 251 11.72 -2.30 2.74
C ASP A 251 10.57 -2.36 1.75
N LEU A 252 10.48 -1.41 0.82
CA LEU A 252 9.46 -1.43 -0.23
C LEU A 252 9.60 -2.66 -1.13
N LEU A 253 10.82 -3.01 -1.50
CA LEU A 253 11.09 -4.21 -2.27
C LEU A 253 10.68 -5.46 -1.48
N PHE A 254 11.08 -5.54 -0.21
CA PHE A 254 10.77 -6.65 0.68
C PHE A 254 9.25 -6.78 0.90
N TYR A 255 8.57 -5.71 1.29
CA TYR A 255 7.10 -5.73 1.47
C TYR A 255 6.35 -5.93 0.16
N GLY A 256 6.87 -5.39 -0.95
CA GLY A 256 6.32 -5.64 -2.28
C GLY A 256 6.40 -7.12 -2.67
N LEU A 257 7.55 -7.75 -2.45
CA LEU A 257 7.74 -9.18 -2.74
C LEU A 257 6.97 -10.07 -1.76
N LEU A 258 7.10 -9.84 -0.46
CA LEU A 258 6.34 -10.60 0.56
C LEU A 258 4.83 -10.37 0.42
N GLY A 259 4.41 -9.12 0.18
CA GLY A 259 3.02 -8.80 -0.04
C GLY A 259 2.40 -9.53 -1.23
N THR A 260 3.23 -9.87 -2.21
CA THR A 260 2.79 -10.60 -3.41
C THR A 260 3.05 -12.11 -3.36
N LEU A 261 3.48 -12.65 -2.21
CA LEU A 261 3.73 -14.11 -2.07
C LEU A 261 2.58 -15.00 -2.58
N PRO A 262 1.29 -14.70 -2.31
CA PRO A 262 0.18 -15.49 -2.87
C PRO A 262 0.14 -15.50 -4.40
N LEU A 263 0.84 -14.55 -5.03
CA LEU A 263 0.88 -14.31 -6.48
C LEU A 263 2.26 -14.58 -7.07
N ALA A 264 3.21 -15.14 -6.31
CA ALA A 264 4.64 -15.20 -6.67
C ALA A 264 4.90 -15.75 -8.07
N GLY A 265 4.26 -16.86 -8.47
CA GLY A 265 4.42 -17.43 -9.81
C GLY A 265 4.01 -16.48 -10.94
N TRP A 266 2.94 -15.72 -10.72
CA TRP A 266 2.42 -14.75 -11.69
C TRP A 266 3.29 -13.50 -11.77
N VAL A 267 3.82 -13.03 -10.63
CA VAL A 267 4.72 -11.88 -10.55
C VAL A 267 6.04 -12.19 -11.24
N VAL A 268 6.66 -13.34 -10.95
CA VAL A 268 7.93 -13.75 -11.57
C VAL A 268 7.77 -13.89 -13.08
N ALA A 269 6.71 -14.56 -13.56
CA ALA A 269 6.41 -14.66 -14.98
C ALA A 269 6.21 -13.27 -15.61
N GLY A 270 5.56 -12.35 -14.90
CA GLY A 270 5.32 -10.99 -15.35
C GLY A 270 6.60 -10.16 -15.48
N ILE A 271 7.45 -10.19 -14.48
CA ILE A 271 8.75 -9.50 -14.53
C ILE A 271 9.60 -10.05 -15.70
N ARG A 272 9.60 -11.39 -15.87
CA ARG A 272 10.33 -12.02 -16.98
C ARG A 272 9.76 -11.62 -18.35
N ASP A 273 8.45 -11.56 -18.50
CA ASP A 273 7.78 -11.09 -19.72
C ASP A 273 8.15 -9.63 -20.04
N LEU A 274 8.15 -8.76 -19.02
CA LEU A 274 8.56 -7.36 -19.16
C LEU A 274 10.02 -7.23 -19.61
N VAL A 275 10.94 -7.98 -18.99
CA VAL A 275 12.36 -7.98 -19.37
C VAL A 275 12.55 -8.50 -20.79
N PHE A 276 11.88 -9.59 -21.16
CA PHE A 276 11.98 -10.17 -22.48
C PHE A 276 11.47 -9.22 -23.57
N LYS A 277 10.27 -8.67 -23.39
CA LYS A 277 9.66 -7.71 -24.32
C LYS A 277 10.35 -6.35 -24.31
N GLY A 278 10.90 -5.94 -23.16
CA GLY A 278 11.72 -4.74 -23.05
C GLY A 278 12.98 -4.83 -23.91
N LYS A 279 13.64 -6.01 -23.96
CA LYS A 279 14.77 -6.25 -24.88
C LYS A 279 14.38 -6.16 -26.37
N GLN A 280 13.10 -6.41 -26.67
CA GLN A 280 12.54 -6.25 -28.02
C GLN A 280 12.05 -4.83 -28.30
N LEU A 281 12.28 -3.88 -27.37
CA LEU A 281 11.84 -2.49 -27.44
C LEU A 281 10.32 -2.33 -27.57
N GLU A 282 9.54 -3.27 -27.02
CA GLU A 282 8.08 -3.11 -26.93
C GLU A 282 7.76 -1.95 -25.99
N GLN A 283 7.15 -0.89 -26.51
CA GLN A 283 6.92 0.37 -25.80
C GLN A 283 6.21 0.19 -24.46
N PHE A 284 5.11 -0.57 -24.43
CA PHE A 284 4.35 -0.78 -23.20
C PHE A 284 5.15 -1.51 -22.11
N SER A 285 5.93 -2.51 -22.51
CA SER A 285 6.76 -3.24 -21.54
C SER A 285 7.89 -2.39 -21.00
N LEU A 286 8.48 -1.52 -21.84
CA LEU A 286 9.47 -0.54 -21.39
C LEU A 286 8.86 0.47 -20.41
N ILE A 287 7.67 1.02 -20.72
CA ILE A 287 6.98 1.98 -19.86
C ILE A 287 6.67 1.38 -18.48
N ILE A 288 6.07 0.19 -18.47
CA ILE A 288 5.75 -0.49 -17.20
C ILE A 288 7.00 -0.89 -16.44
N GLY A 289 8.04 -1.40 -17.15
CA GLY A 289 9.32 -1.75 -16.55
C GLY A 289 10.02 -0.54 -15.92
N MET A 290 10.09 0.58 -16.64
CA MET A 290 10.64 1.84 -16.10
C MET A 290 9.80 2.36 -14.93
N ALA A 291 8.46 2.29 -15.03
CA ALA A 291 7.58 2.72 -13.96
C ALA A 291 7.79 1.87 -12.69
N LEU A 292 7.99 0.57 -12.81
CA LEU A 292 8.31 -0.29 -11.65
C LEU A 292 9.63 0.13 -10.98
N VAL A 293 10.68 0.39 -11.77
CA VAL A 293 11.98 0.81 -11.21
C VAL A 293 11.85 2.19 -10.55
N VAL A 294 11.25 3.16 -11.25
CA VAL A 294 11.15 4.52 -10.72
C VAL A 294 10.22 4.59 -9.51
N THR A 295 9.09 3.87 -9.50
CA THR A 295 8.20 3.85 -8.33
C THR A 295 8.83 3.17 -7.13
N LEU A 296 9.70 2.18 -7.34
CA LEU A 296 10.51 1.58 -6.28
C LEU A 296 11.50 2.60 -5.70
N LEU A 297 12.27 3.27 -6.56
CA LEU A 297 13.25 4.30 -6.16
C LEU A 297 12.57 5.52 -5.52
N ALA A 298 11.41 5.90 -6.04
CA ALA A 298 10.57 6.98 -5.50
C ALA A 298 9.80 6.57 -4.25
N GLN A 299 9.94 5.35 -3.79
CA GLN A 299 9.24 4.79 -2.62
C GLN A 299 7.71 4.95 -2.71
N SER A 300 7.15 4.80 -3.91
CA SER A 300 5.72 4.95 -4.15
C SER A 300 4.97 3.62 -4.07
N LEU A 301 3.84 3.61 -3.36
CA LEU A 301 2.91 2.45 -3.33
C LEU A 301 2.42 2.04 -4.72
N LEU A 302 2.56 2.91 -5.72
CA LEU A 302 2.25 2.59 -7.11
C LEU A 302 3.05 1.36 -7.60
N PHE A 303 4.26 1.13 -7.05
CA PHE A 303 5.04 -0.08 -7.31
C PHE A 303 4.24 -1.36 -7.05
N MET A 304 3.59 -1.48 -5.89
CA MET A 304 2.77 -2.65 -5.55
C MET A 304 1.57 -2.82 -6.47
N LEU A 305 0.91 -1.72 -6.80
CA LEU A 305 -0.23 -1.73 -7.71
C LEU A 305 0.18 -2.18 -9.12
N LEU A 306 1.32 -1.71 -9.62
CA LEU A 306 1.84 -2.10 -10.94
C LEU A 306 2.24 -3.58 -10.97
N ILE A 307 2.91 -4.09 -9.93
CA ILE A 307 3.21 -5.54 -9.81
C ILE A 307 1.92 -6.36 -9.87
N ALA A 308 0.88 -5.94 -9.14
CA ALA A 308 -0.40 -6.63 -9.15
C ALA A 308 -1.07 -6.62 -10.54
N ILE A 309 -1.03 -5.51 -11.27
CA ILE A 309 -1.54 -5.42 -12.65
C ILE A 309 -0.74 -6.34 -13.59
N VAL A 310 0.57 -6.39 -13.44
CA VAL A 310 1.44 -7.29 -14.20
C VAL A 310 1.09 -8.77 -13.91
N ALA A 311 0.90 -9.14 -12.65
CA ALA A 311 0.45 -10.47 -12.27
C ALA A 311 -0.92 -10.82 -12.87
N GLY A 312 -1.88 -9.91 -12.80
CA GLY A 312 -3.22 -10.07 -13.39
C GLY A 312 -3.18 -10.27 -14.92
N LYS A 313 -2.27 -9.56 -15.63
CA LYS A 313 -2.02 -9.77 -17.06
C LYS A 313 -1.52 -11.19 -17.32
N GLN A 314 -0.55 -11.67 -16.52
CA GLN A 314 -0.02 -13.03 -16.70
C GLN A 314 -1.06 -14.12 -16.40
N MET A 315 -1.90 -13.94 -15.38
CA MET A 315 -3.03 -14.84 -15.11
C MET A 315 -3.95 -14.96 -16.32
N GLN A 316 -4.24 -13.85 -17.01
CA GLN A 316 -5.07 -13.88 -18.21
C GLN A 316 -4.37 -14.61 -19.36
N LEU A 317 -3.10 -14.31 -19.63
CA LEU A 317 -2.33 -14.86 -20.75
C LEU A 317 -2.12 -16.36 -20.58
N TYR A 318 -1.83 -16.84 -19.37
CA TYR A 318 -1.61 -18.25 -19.06
C TYR A 318 -2.77 -19.15 -19.51
N PHE A 319 -4.02 -18.71 -19.24
CA PHE A 319 -5.22 -19.49 -19.59
C PHE A 319 -5.81 -19.17 -20.95
N ARG A 320 -5.31 -18.13 -21.63
CA ARG A 320 -5.77 -17.75 -22.97
C ARG A 320 -4.89 -18.32 -24.07
N GLU A 321 -3.58 -18.36 -23.85
CA GLU A 321 -2.59 -18.75 -24.86
C GLU A 321 -2.17 -20.21 -24.68
N ALA A 322 -2.43 -21.05 -25.68
CA ALA A 322 -2.06 -22.46 -25.65
C ALA A 322 -0.53 -22.62 -25.49
N ASN A 323 0.26 -21.77 -26.14
CA ASN A 323 1.73 -21.78 -26.11
C ASN A 323 2.27 -20.64 -25.23
N TYR A 324 1.73 -20.49 -24.02
CA TYR A 324 2.21 -19.49 -23.09
C TYR A 324 3.70 -19.75 -22.71
N PRO A 325 4.62 -18.80 -23.00
CA PRO A 325 6.06 -19.08 -22.95
C PRO A 325 6.62 -19.26 -21.52
N TRP A 326 5.93 -18.73 -20.51
CA TRP A 326 6.39 -18.75 -19.12
C TRP A 326 5.70 -19.82 -18.24
N ARG A 327 5.06 -20.83 -18.88
CA ARG A 327 4.25 -21.85 -18.19
C ARG A 327 5.06 -22.58 -17.12
N ASP A 328 6.27 -23.02 -17.45
CA ASP A 328 7.13 -23.76 -16.53
C ASP A 328 7.61 -22.90 -15.36
N TRP A 329 7.83 -21.62 -15.60
CA TRP A 329 8.17 -20.66 -14.54
C TRP A 329 7.01 -20.49 -13.55
N VAL A 330 5.78 -20.33 -14.02
CA VAL A 330 4.61 -20.25 -13.17
C VAL A 330 4.47 -21.51 -12.35
N LYS A 331 4.60 -22.69 -12.95
CA LYS A 331 4.53 -23.99 -12.26
C LYS A 331 5.62 -24.12 -11.20
N SER A 332 6.88 -23.88 -11.56
CA SER A 332 8.02 -23.99 -10.64
C SER A 332 7.94 -23.01 -9.47
N CYS A 333 7.61 -21.75 -9.75
CA CYS A 333 7.43 -20.74 -8.69
C CYS A 333 6.22 -21.05 -7.80
N SER A 334 5.17 -21.69 -8.33
CA SER A 334 4.01 -22.10 -7.52
C SER A 334 4.36 -23.21 -6.54
N VAL A 335 5.24 -24.16 -6.92
CA VAL A 335 5.76 -25.19 -6.00
C VAL A 335 6.61 -24.53 -4.91
N LEU A 336 7.56 -23.65 -5.31
CA LEU A 336 8.38 -22.94 -4.34
C LEU A 336 7.49 -22.10 -3.38
N HIS A 337 6.49 -21.41 -3.93
CA HIS A 337 5.54 -20.66 -3.10
C HIS A 337 4.78 -21.57 -2.13
N LEU A 338 4.36 -22.77 -2.55
CA LEU A 338 3.65 -23.70 -1.65
C LEU A 338 4.53 -24.14 -0.48
N VAL A 339 5.83 -24.40 -0.72
CA VAL A 339 6.80 -24.71 0.34
C VAL A 339 6.97 -23.52 1.29
N LEU A 340 7.13 -22.31 0.74
CA LEU A 340 7.21 -21.08 1.53
C LEU A 340 5.90 -20.83 2.29
N ALA A 341 4.74 -21.09 1.69
CA ALA A 341 3.45 -20.93 2.34
C ALA A 341 3.28 -21.85 3.55
N PHE A 342 3.79 -23.08 3.46
CA PHE A 342 3.84 -23.98 4.61
C PHE A 342 4.74 -23.43 5.73
N ALA A 343 5.94 -22.95 5.38
CA ALA A 343 6.86 -22.36 6.34
C ALA A 343 6.27 -21.09 7.00
N VAL A 344 5.67 -20.20 6.22
CA VAL A 344 5.00 -18.97 6.71
C VAL A 344 3.82 -19.33 7.63
N ALA A 345 2.99 -20.30 7.25
CA ALA A 345 1.89 -20.77 8.10
C ALA A 345 2.39 -21.34 9.42
N PHE A 346 3.44 -22.15 9.38
CA PHE A 346 4.09 -22.67 10.58
C PHE A 346 4.66 -21.57 11.48
N LEU A 347 5.38 -20.61 10.90
CA LEU A 347 5.92 -19.46 11.63
C LEU A 347 4.83 -18.58 12.23
N ALA A 348 3.70 -18.40 11.53
CA ALA A 348 2.55 -17.68 12.06
C ALA A 348 1.94 -18.37 13.28
N LEU A 349 1.81 -19.70 13.24
CA LEU A 349 1.31 -20.50 14.37
C LEU A 349 2.27 -20.48 15.55
N ALA A 350 3.56 -20.68 15.30
CA ALA A 350 4.61 -20.64 16.33
C ALA A 350 4.73 -19.24 16.92
N GLY A 351 4.76 -18.20 16.09
CA GLY A 351 4.77 -16.81 16.52
C GLY A 351 3.55 -16.44 17.34
N GLY A 352 2.34 -16.85 16.92
CA GLY A 352 1.12 -16.67 17.70
C GLY A 352 1.17 -17.35 19.07
N ALA A 353 1.68 -18.60 19.11
CA ALA A 353 1.81 -19.35 20.37
C ALA A 353 2.82 -18.68 21.33
N LEU A 354 3.95 -18.19 20.81
CA LEU A 354 5.01 -17.56 21.60
C LEU A 354 4.62 -16.15 22.03
N ALA A 355 4.07 -15.34 21.11
CA ALA A 355 3.71 -13.97 21.41
C ALA A 355 2.50 -13.87 22.34
N PHE A 356 1.51 -14.77 22.22
CA PHE A 356 0.26 -14.72 22.96
C PHE A 356 -0.07 -16.09 23.59
N PRO A 357 0.63 -16.53 24.67
CA PRO A 357 0.41 -17.81 25.31
C PRO A 357 -1.05 -18.07 25.68
N GLY A 358 -1.54 -19.26 25.37
CA GLY A 358 -2.90 -19.71 25.67
C GLY A 358 -3.94 -19.41 24.57
N ALA A 359 -3.82 -18.32 23.83
CA ALA A 359 -4.81 -17.94 22.83
C ALA A 359 -4.25 -17.68 21.42
N GLY A 360 -2.99 -17.24 21.33
CA GLY A 360 -2.39 -16.81 20.06
C GLY A 360 -2.29 -17.90 19.00
N PHE A 361 -2.04 -19.14 19.41
CA PHE A 361 -2.08 -20.27 18.48
C PHE A 361 -3.44 -20.43 17.81
N ARG A 362 -4.54 -20.36 18.59
CA ARG A 362 -5.91 -20.46 18.05
C ARG A 362 -6.24 -19.28 17.16
N ALA A 363 -5.80 -18.08 17.55
CA ALA A 363 -6.01 -16.85 16.77
C ALA A 363 -5.28 -16.92 15.41
N ALA A 364 -4.05 -17.41 15.37
CA ALA A 364 -3.27 -17.54 14.16
C ALA A 364 -3.74 -18.71 13.24
N LEU A 365 -4.47 -19.69 13.79
CA LEU A 365 -4.86 -20.90 13.06
C LEU A 365 -5.69 -20.59 11.81
N GLY A 366 -6.68 -19.70 11.92
CA GLY A 366 -7.53 -19.32 10.79
C GLY A 366 -6.73 -18.67 9.66
N MET A 367 -5.83 -17.75 10.00
CA MET A 367 -4.94 -17.07 9.05
C MET A 367 -3.98 -18.05 8.37
N ALA A 368 -3.30 -18.90 9.15
CA ALA A 368 -2.34 -19.88 8.66
C ALA A 368 -3.02 -20.93 7.76
N ALA A 369 -4.18 -21.46 8.18
CA ALA A 369 -4.95 -22.42 7.42
C ALA A 369 -5.46 -21.82 6.11
N ALA A 370 -6.02 -20.61 6.13
CA ALA A 370 -6.47 -19.93 4.92
C ALA A 370 -5.32 -19.76 3.93
N TYR A 371 -4.18 -19.25 4.40
CA TYR A 371 -3.02 -19.03 3.52
C TYR A 371 -2.56 -20.34 2.88
N TRP A 372 -2.34 -21.39 3.68
CA TRP A 372 -1.80 -22.66 3.16
C TRP A 372 -2.78 -23.41 2.28
N ILE A 373 -4.05 -23.56 2.69
CA ILE A 373 -5.08 -24.31 1.93
C ILE A 373 -5.31 -23.65 0.56
N PHE A 374 -5.49 -22.34 0.51
CA PHE A 374 -5.73 -21.65 -0.75
C PHE A 374 -4.49 -21.57 -1.64
N SER A 375 -3.27 -21.53 -1.07
CA SER A 375 -2.02 -21.68 -1.82
C SER A 375 -1.89 -23.08 -2.43
N LEU A 376 -2.29 -24.13 -1.71
CA LEU A 376 -2.36 -25.48 -2.23
C LEU A 376 -3.38 -25.59 -3.38
N LEU A 377 -4.59 -25.05 -3.20
CA LEU A 377 -5.61 -25.02 -4.26
C LEU A 377 -5.13 -24.26 -5.50
N ALA A 378 -4.44 -23.13 -5.31
CA ALA A 378 -3.83 -22.37 -6.41
C ALA A 378 -2.82 -23.23 -7.19
N THR A 379 -1.92 -23.90 -6.48
CA THR A 379 -0.88 -24.75 -7.08
C THR A 379 -1.51 -25.92 -7.83
N LEU A 380 -2.47 -26.64 -7.22
CA LEU A 380 -3.20 -27.71 -7.89
C LEU A 380 -3.97 -27.21 -9.13
N GLY A 381 -4.55 -26.01 -9.05
CA GLY A 381 -5.22 -25.36 -10.18
C GLY A 381 -4.25 -25.04 -11.33
N ILE A 382 -3.04 -24.57 -11.03
CA ILE A 382 -2.00 -24.26 -12.02
C ILE A 382 -1.52 -25.54 -12.71
N PHE A 383 -1.24 -26.60 -11.95
CA PHE A 383 -0.79 -27.88 -12.52
C PHE A 383 -1.91 -28.61 -13.31
N GLY A 384 -3.13 -28.58 -12.80
CA GLY A 384 -4.30 -29.16 -13.47
C GLY A 384 -4.89 -28.25 -14.55
N GLU A 385 -4.30 -27.10 -14.82
CA GLU A 385 -4.76 -26.08 -15.79
C GLU A 385 -6.23 -25.65 -15.53
N ARG A 386 -6.68 -25.76 -14.28
CA ARG A 386 -8.02 -25.37 -13.83
C ARG A 386 -8.03 -23.91 -13.41
N ARG A 387 -8.51 -23.06 -14.31
CA ARG A 387 -8.51 -21.60 -14.15
C ARG A 387 -9.12 -21.14 -12.83
N ASP A 388 -10.29 -21.66 -12.47
CA ASP A 388 -11.03 -21.17 -11.30
C ASP A 388 -10.29 -21.48 -9.99
N PHE A 389 -9.64 -22.66 -9.89
CA PHE A 389 -8.82 -23.01 -8.75
C PHE A 389 -7.50 -22.22 -8.70
N ALA A 390 -6.83 -22.04 -9.84
CA ALA A 390 -5.58 -21.30 -9.91
C ALA A 390 -5.77 -19.82 -9.52
N ILE A 391 -6.71 -19.15 -10.15
CA ILE A 391 -6.99 -17.72 -9.90
C ILE A 391 -7.65 -17.55 -8.54
N GLY A 392 -8.71 -18.33 -8.27
CA GLY A 392 -9.46 -18.25 -7.01
C GLY A 392 -8.58 -18.56 -5.80
N GLY A 393 -7.77 -19.62 -5.88
CA GLY A 393 -6.83 -19.98 -4.83
C GLY A 393 -5.81 -18.89 -4.55
N SER A 394 -5.14 -18.37 -5.59
CA SER A 394 -4.14 -17.30 -5.42
C SER A 394 -4.73 -16.02 -4.78
N ILE A 395 -5.95 -15.64 -5.17
CA ILE A 395 -6.60 -14.43 -4.65
C ILE A 395 -7.11 -14.65 -3.24
N LEU A 396 -7.80 -15.78 -2.97
CA LEU A 396 -8.35 -16.05 -1.65
C LEU A 396 -7.26 -16.35 -0.61
N ALA A 397 -6.10 -16.90 -1.01
CA ALA A 397 -4.95 -17.04 -0.13
C ALA A 397 -4.56 -15.70 0.52
N GLY A 398 -4.44 -14.63 -0.26
CA GLY A 398 -4.12 -13.31 0.27
C GLY A 398 -5.28 -12.66 1.02
N LEU A 399 -6.46 -12.57 0.38
CA LEU A 399 -7.63 -11.88 0.96
C LEU A 399 -8.06 -12.45 2.31
N LEU A 400 -8.20 -13.76 2.42
CA LEU A 400 -8.64 -14.40 3.67
C LEU A 400 -7.55 -14.34 4.74
N THR A 401 -6.28 -14.43 4.35
CA THR A 401 -5.17 -14.25 5.29
C THR A 401 -5.22 -12.86 5.93
N VAL A 402 -5.38 -11.80 5.13
CA VAL A 402 -5.49 -10.43 5.62
C VAL A 402 -6.75 -10.26 6.48
N LEU A 403 -7.89 -10.79 6.05
CA LEU A 403 -9.12 -10.72 6.82
C LEU A 403 -9.00 -11.41 8.18
N PHE A 404 -8.49 -12.66 8.21
CA PHE A 404 -8.30 -13.38 9.47
C PHE A 404 -7.25 -12.73 10.37
N PHE A 405 -6.20 -12.12 9.81
CA PHE A 405 -5.29 -11.32 10.59
C PHE A 405 -6.04 -10.22 11.35
N TRP A 406 -6.84 -9.40 10.68
CA TRP A 406 -7.56 -8.29 11.31
C TRP A 406 -8.65 -8.74 12.28
N VAL A 407 -9.32 -9.86 12.00
CA VAL A 407 -10.44 -10.34 12.84
C VAL A 407 -9.95 -11.14 14.04
N GLN A 408 -8.96 -12.01 13.86
CA GLN A 408 -8.57 -12.99 14.86
C GLN A 408 -7.24 -12.67 15.55
N VAL A 409 -6.21 -12.23 14.80
CA VAL A 409 -4.86 -12.03 15.34
C VAL A 409 -4.71 -10.61 15.91
N TYR A 410 -5.15 -9.60 15.16
CA TYR A 410 -4.96 -8.20 15.51
C TYR A 410 -5.53 -7.83 16.89
N PRO A 411 -6.64 -8.38 17.43
CA PRO A 411 -7.07 -8.09 18.79
C PRO A 411 -6.02 -8.33 19.87
N TYR A 412 -5.17 -9.33 19.68
CA TYR A 412 -4.08 -9.63 20.62
C TYR A 412 -2.92 -8.64 20.45
N VAL A 413 -2.60 -8.30 19.19
CA VAL A 413 -1.63 -7.24 18.87
C VAL A 413 -2.10 -5.90 19.44
N GLU A 414 -3.38 -5.57 19.27
CA GLU A 414 -4.00 -4.35 19.80
C GLU A 414 -3.93 -4.28 21.34
N ALA A 415 -4.15 -5.40 22.00
CA ALA A 415 -4.06 -5.46 23.46
C ALA A 415 -2.66 -5.08 23.97
N GLU A 416 -1.59 -5.42 23.24
CA GLU A 416 -0.23 -5.00 23.59
C GLU A 416 0.01 -3.53 23.19
N ARG A 417 -0.47 -3.11 22.04
CA ARG A 417 -0.26 -1.75 21.52
C ARG A 417 -1.05 -0.67 22.24
N ALA A 418 -2.10 -1.01 23.00
CA ALA A 418 -2.91 -0.06 23.78
C ALA A 418 -2.18 0.51 25.03
N TRP A 419 -0.84 0.36 25.13
CA TRP A 419 -0.06 0.86 26.25
C TRP A 419 -0.18 2.39 26.48
N PRO A 420 -0.27 3.26 25.45
CA PRO A 420 -0.39 4.69 25.71
C PRO A 420 -1.64 5.04 26.50
N ARG A 421 -2.77 4.42 26.15
CA ARG A 421 -4.04 4.58 26.89
C ARG A 421 -3.93 4.07 28.32
N ARG A 422 -3.24 2.94 28.52
CA ARG A 422 -3.02 2.37 29.86
C ARG A 422 -2.11 3.27 30.70
N LEU A 423 -1.12 3.89 30.09
CA LEU A 423 -0.22 4.83 30.76
C LEU A 423 -1.00 6.07 31.24
N LEU A 424 -1.80 6.68 30.37
CA LEU A 424 -2.60 7.86 30.68
C LEU A 424 -3.75 7.58 31.65
N ALA A 425 -4.35 6.38 31.61
CA ALA A 425 -5.49 6.03 32.48
C ALA A 425 -5.08 5.71 33.92
N ARG A 426 -3.82 5.33 34.19
CA ARG A 426 -3.36 4.92 35.52
C ARG A 426 -3.15 6.06 36.49
N GLU A 427 -2.95 7.27 36.00
CA GLU A 427 -2.69 8.43 36.85
C GLU A 427 -3.52 9.62 36.36
N SER A 428 -4.05 10.40 37.32
CA SER A 428 -4.58 11.73 37.07
C SER A 428 -3.43 12.67 36.73
N MET A 429 -2.81 12.46 35.57
CA MET A 429 -1.64 13.23 35.15
C MET A 429 -2.04 14.65 34.83
N ILE A 430 -1.47 15.61 35.54
CA ILE A 430 -1.58 17.02 35.18
C ILE A 430 -0.81 17.20 33.85
N PRO A 431 -1.47 17.72 32.80
CA PRO A 431 -0.81 17.97 31.53
C PRO A 431 0.44 18.85 31.68
N SER A 432 1.50 18.51 30.97
CA SER A 432 2.79 19.21 30.99
C SER A 432 3.38 19.24 29.58
N THR A 433 4.67 19.49 29.44
CA THR A 433 5.38 19.42 28.17
C THR A 433 6.07 18.07 28.05
N LEU A 434 5.82 17.38 26.93
CA LEU A 434 6.46 16.12 26.56
C LEU A 434 7.53 16.39 25.50
N GLN A 435 8.76 16.01 25.80
CA GLN A 435 9.83 16.04 24.84
C GLN A 435 9.57 14.99 23.75
N LEU A 436 9.70 15.39 22.49
CA LEU A 436 9.64 14.46 21.37
C LEU A 436 10.78 13.45 21.51
N PRO A 437 10.52 12.17 21.26
CA PRO A 437 11.58 11.15 21.32
C PRO A 437 12.67 11.43 20.30
N ASP A 438 13.92 11.02 20.58
CA ASP A 438 15.04 11.07 19.64
C ASP A 438 14.92 9.98 18.57
N GLU A 439 15.42 10.18 17.34
CA GLU A 439 15.14 9.38 16.13
C GLU A 439 15.38 7.86 16.27
N ALA A 440 16.23 7.39 17.17
CA ALA A 440 16.59 5.98 17.32
C ALA A 440 15.54 5.10 18.03
N ASP A 441 14.78 5.65 19.00
CA ASP A 441 13.77 4.92 19.79
C ASP A 441 12.32 5.19 19.32
N GLU A 442 12.16 5.92 18.25
CA GLU A 442 11.00 6.76 17.97
C GLU A 442 9.77 6.07 17.40
N SER A 443 9.94 4.97 16.65
CA SER A 443 8.80 4.45 15.90
C SER A 443 7.70 3.91 16.84
N GLU A 444 8.05 3.20 17.91
CA GLU A 444 7.05 2.66 18.84
C GLU A 444 6.48 3.75 19.75
N LEU A 445 7.31 4.68 20.20
CA LEU A 445 6.89 5.77 21.09
C LEU A 445 5.99 6.78 20.39
N SER A 446 6.14 6.97 19.07
CA SER A 446 5.31 7.89 18.28
C SER A 446 3.83 7.55 18.33
N SER A 447 3.47 6.28 18.54
CA SER A 447 2.08 5.85 18.70
C SER A 447 1.39 6.47 19.94
N ALA A 448 2.14 6.95 20.93
CA ALA A 448 1.62 7.60 22.12
C ALA A 448 1.33 9.09 21.91
N LEU A 449 2.04 9.75 21.03
CA LEU A 449 1.99 11.20 20.86
C LEU A 449 0.57 11.75 20.65
N PRO A 450 -0.31 11.16 19.81
CA PRO A 450 -1.68 11.64 19.66
C PRO A 450 -2.48 11.58 20.98
N TYR A 451 -2.27 10.58 21.80
CA TYR A 451 -2.98 10.41 23.07
C TYR A 451 -2.53 11.42 24.11
N PHE A 452 -1.23 11.72 24.18
CA PHE A 452 -0.72 12.79 25.03
C PHE A 452 -1.25 14.16 24.57
N SER A 453 -1.28 14.43 23.26
CA SER A 453 -1.89 15.67 22.74
C SER A 453 -3.37 15.78 23.10
N LEU A 454 -4.14 14.69 22.97
CA LEU A 454 -5.57 14.65 23.37
C LEU A 454 -5.75 14.88 24.87
N ALA A 455 -4.81 14.42 25.70
CA ALA A 455 -4.80 14.64 27.13
C ALA A 455 -4.33 16.06 27.53
N GLY A 456 -4.08 16.94 26.56
CA GLY A 456 -3.69 18.33 26.78
C GLY A 456 -2.18 18.55 26.98
N TRP A 457 -1.35 17.54 26.74
CA TRP A 457 0.10 17.67 26.80
C TRP A 457 0.62 18.44 25.58
N LYS A 458 1.59 19.34 25.80
CA LYS A 458 2.27 20.05 24.73
C LYS A 458 3.47 19.21 24.27
N LEU A 459 3.58 18.98 22.97
CA LEU A 459 4.71 18.29 22.36
C LEU A 459 5.74 19.31 21.89
N GLY A 460 7.03 19.06 22.12
CA GLY A 460 8.10 19.97 21.69
C GLY A 460 9.48 19.31 21.71
N GLU A 461 10.46 19.96 21.11
CA GLU A 461 11.86 19.49 21.14
C GLU A 461 12.44 19.52 22.55
N THR A 462 11.93 20.41 23.40
CA THR A 462 12.27 20.50 24.82
C THR A 462 11.00 20.28 25.64
N GLY A 463 11.10 19.46 26.69
CA GLY A 463 9.96 19.15 27.55
C GLY A 463 10.38 18.79 28.95
N ASN A 464 9.45 18.90 29.89
CA ASN A 464 9.69 18.51 31.30
C ASN A 464 9.70 17.00 31.50
N TYR A 465 9.14 16.26 30.54
CA TYR A 465 9.03 14.80 30.57
C TYR A 465 9.40 14.21 29.22
N ARG A 466 9.96 13.00 29.25
CA ARG A 466 10.20 12.19 28.06
C ARG A 466 9.66 10.77 28.22
N LEU A 467 9.27 10.15 27.12
CA LEU A 467 8.98 8.73 27.06
C LEU A 467 10.28 7.94 26.91
N ARG A 468 10.39 6.84 27.64
CA ARG A 468 11.53 5.92 27.56
C ARG A 468 11.01 4.50 27.34
N LEU A 469 11.65 3.82 26.40
CA LEU A 469 11.45 2.41 26.11
C LEU A 469 12.64 1.62 26.63
N SER A 470 12.40 0.58 27.41
CA SER A 470 13.47 -0.29 27.93
C SER A 470 13.03 -1.75 27.84
N PRO A 471 13.94 -2.71 27.60
CA PRO A 471 13.62 -4.13 27.69
C PRO A 471 13.26 -4.48 29.15
N VAL A 472 12.40 -5.47 29.33
CA VAL A 472 12.08 -6.00 30.66
C VAL A 472 13.29 -6.76 31.19
N THR A 473 13.97 -6.21 32.19
CA THR A 473 15.06 -6.84 32.93
C THR A 473 14.71 -6.90 34.42
N ALA A 474 15.49 -7.68 35.23
CA ALA A 474 15.28 -7.73 36.67
C ALA A 474 15.42 -6.33 37.31
N ASP A 475 16.30 -5.49 36.77
CA ASP A 475 16.53 -4.13 37.26
C ASP A 475 15.49 -3.12 36.81
N SER A 476 14.69 -3.42 35.76
CA SER A 476 13.64 -2.53 35.26
C SER A 476 12.47 -2.39 36.26
N THR A 477 12.45 -3.20 37.31
CA THR A 477 11.51 -3.08 38.43
C THR A 477 11.98 -2.11 39.52
N GLN A 478 13.26 -1.74 39.53
CA GLN A 478 13.80 -0.75 40.46
C GLN A 478 13.50 0.67 39.95
N ALA A 479 12.72 1.38 40.75
CA ALA A 479 12.22 2.71 40.38
C ALA A 479 13.27 3.79 40.59
N GLY A 480 13.70 4.44 39.51
CA GLY A 480 14.05 5.85 39.57
C GLY A 480 12.78 6.72 39.70
N GLU A 481 12.88 8.03 39.75
CA GLU A 481 11.73 8.95 39.70
C GLU A 481 10.98 8.79 38.38
N VAL A 482 9.98 7.91 38.35
CA VAL A 482 9.13 7.64 37.21
C VAL A 482 7.75 8.14 37.53
N ARG A 483 7.19 9.05 36.69
CA ARG A 483 5.85 9.58 36.90
C ARG A 483 4.76 8.60 36.45
N GLY A 484 5.05 7.76 35.48
CA GLY A 484 4.15 6.72 35.01
C GLY A 484 4.90 5.56 34.39
N ARG A 485 4.41 4.34 34.58
CA ARG A 485 5.02 3.12 34.06
C ARG A 485 3.97 2.13 33.56
N VAL A 486 4.18 1.59 32.36
CA VAL A 486 3.46 0.43 31.82
C VAL A 486 4.46 -0.65 31.47
N ILE A 487 4.30 -1.82 32.08
CA ILE A 487 5.11 -2.99 31.78
C ILE A 487 4.31 -3.89 30.86
N LEU A 488 4.87 -4.16 29.67
CA LEU A 488 4.41 -5.19 28.75
C LEU A 488 5.41 -6.36 28.80
N ARG A 489 5.12 -7.44 28.11
CA ARG A 489 5.91 -8.68 28.20
C ARG A 489 7.39 -8.49 27.89
N GLN A 490 7.73 -7.65 26.92
CA GLN A 490 9.09 -7.47 26.42
C GLN A 490 9.64 -6.07 26.68
N HIS A 491 8.77 -5.11 26.98
CA HIS A 491 9.14 -3.71 27.07
C HIS A 491 8.51 -3.03 28.29
N VAL A 492 9.26 -2.09 28.83
CA VAL A 492 8.81 -1.16 29.87
C VAL A 492 8.72 0.21 29.24
N PHE A 493 7.53 0.83 29.33
CA PHE A 493 7.29 2.19 28.87
C PHE A 493 7.19 3.08 30.09
N ASP A 494 8.13 4.00 30.20
CA ASP A 494 8.25 4.93 31.33
C ASP A 494 8.03 6.37 30.87
N LEU A 495 7.33 7.15 31.68
CA LEU A 495 7.30 8.60 31.60
C LEU A 495 8.24 9.14 32.68
N VAL A 496 9.37 9.68 32.27
CA VAL A 496 10.42 10.17 33.18
C VAL A 496 10.57 11.67 33.08
N PRO A 497 10.85 12.39 34.19
CA PRO A 497 11.23 13.78 34.12
C PRO A 497 12.54 13.95 33.34
N VAL A 498 12.66 15.06 32.64
CA VAL A 498 13.92 15.49 32.00
C VAL A 498 14.68 16.30 33.02
N GLU A 499 15.89 15.88 33.37
CA GLU A 499 16.78 16.59 34.28
C GLU A 499 17.33 17.88 33.69
#